data_722b58036348a17a9a9bd5f28ffe8b20
#
_entry.id   722b58036348a17a9a9bd5f28ffe8b20
#
_cell.length_a   1.000
_cell.length_b   1.000
_cell.length_c   1.000
_cell.angle_alpha   90.00
_cell.angle_beta   90.00
_cell.angle_gamma   90.00
#
_symmetry.space_group_name_H-M   'P 1'
#
loop_
_entity.id
_entity.type
_entity.pdbx_description
1 polymer ?
#
loop_
_entity_poly.entity_id
_entity_poly.type
_entity_poly.pdbx_seq_one_letter_code
_entity_poly.pdbx_strand_id
1 'polypeptide(L)'
;NSHYAELCRSKHILVNVVDVKKDCDFYFPAIIKQGEVVVSVSTGGSSPMLASKIKRDIRQTLRTDYGQIAEELGAIREEILAEEPDERARKRRFAAIVEAKMQEQRIRIGTRGSKLAQIQTDMVIEQLKKHYPDVRFEKVIVTTKGDKQKEAAISSFGGKAVFVEEIEEALLDGTIDLAVHSAKDMPNPCKKGLGIAGVLPRACVQDVLIYRVGTDIRSKDTFTVGTGSLRRRCQIKELYPQAECMELRGNVTTRIQKLRDGLYDAIILAAAGIERLGIEKEPDLVYEYLDVDAMLPAAGQGIIAIEACEGTLPYRMAQTISDTETEACLRAERAVVREMEAGCHE
;
A
#
# COMPACT_ATOMS: atom_id res chain seq x y z
N ASN A 1 -38.88 2.33 -23.01
CA ASN A 1 -38.63 2.52 -21.56
C ASN A 1 -39.85 3.12 -20.83
N SER A 2 -40.55 4.14 -21.42
CA SER A 2 -41.72 4.78 -20.77
C SER A 2 -42.86 3.80 -20.47
N HIS A 3 -43.13 2.80 -21.33
CA HIS A 3 -44.11 1.75 -21.08
C HIS A 3 -43.83 0.93 -19.79
N TYR A 4 -42.58 0.60 -19.54
CA TYR A 4 -42.21 -0.11 -18.30
C TYR A 4 -42.34 0.78 -17.06
N ALA A 5 -42.06 2.08 -17.19
CA ALA A 5 -42.26 3.02 -16.09
C ALA A 5 -43.73 3.14 -15.71
N GLU A 6 -44.62 3.24 -16.71
CA GLU A 6 -46.10 3.24 -16.49
C GLU A 6 -46.59 1.95 -15.83
N LEU A 7 -46.08 0.80 -16.31
CA LEU A 7 -46.43 -0.51 -15.71
C LEU A 7 -45.98 -0.62 -14.26
N CYS A 8 -44.80 -0.14 -13.91
CA CYS A 8 -44.31 -0.12 -12.53
C CYS A 8 -45.16 0.80 -11.66
N ARG A 9 -45.47 2.01 -12.13
CA ARG A 9 -46.31 2.97 -11.41
C ARG A 9 -47.73 2.43 -11.19
N SER A 10 -48.30 1.72 -12.18
CA SER A 10 -49.62 1.08 -11.99
C SER A 10 -49.64 0.02 -10.89
N LYS A 11 -48.45 -0.50 -10.52
CA LYS A 11 -48.26 -1.47 -9.42
C LYS A 11 -47.69 -0.83 -8.15
N HIS A 12 -47.65 0.51 -8.05
CA HIS A 12 -47.07 1.27 -6.93
C HIS A 12 -45.57 0.98 -6.70
N ILE A 13 -44.81 0.66 -7.76
CA ILE A 13 -43.37 0.41 -7.74
C ILE A 13 -42.66 1.66 -8.22
N LEU A 14 -41.76 2.22 -7.38
CA LEU A 14 -40.90 3.35 -7.75
C LEU A 14 -39.93 2.96 -8.82
N VAL A 15 -39.71 3.86 -9.78
CA VAL A 15 -38.91 3.59 -10.98
C VAL A 15 -37.80 4.64 -11.16
N ASN A 16 -36.62 4.16 -11.52
CA ASN A 16 -35.53 4.97 -12.07
C ASN A 16 -35.18 4.46 -13.46
N VAL A 17 -35.31 5.31 -14.45
CA VAL A 17 -35.00 5.00 -15.87
C VAL A 17 -33.73 5.71 -16.27
N VAL A 18 -32.71 4.94 -16.64
CA VAL A 18 -31.41 5.49 -17.06
C VAL A 18 -31.59 6.41 -18.27
N ASP A 19 -31.03 7.61 -18.18
CA ASP A 19 -31.03 8.68 -19.21
C ASP A 19 -32.41 9.26 -19.58
N VAL A 20 -33.49 8.90 -18.85
CA VAL A 20 -34.84 9.41 -19.13
C VAL A 20 -35.44 10.06 -17.86
N LYS A 21 -35.01 11.29 -17.59
CA LYS A 21 -35.40 12.03 -16.37
C LYS A 21 -36.90 12.09 -16.11
N LYS A 22 -37.71 12.29 -17.14
CA LYS A 22 -39.18 12.40 -17.04
C LYS A 22 -39.90 11.14 -16.55
N ASP A 23 -39.24 9.98 -16.72
CA ASP A 23 -39.78 8.69 -16.36
C ASP A 23 -39.26 8.18 -15.01
N CYS A 24 -38.48 9.01 -14.27
CA CYS A 24 -37.94 8.66 -12.97
C CYS A 24 -38.80 9.19 -11.82
N ASP A 25 -39.04 8.36 -10.82
CA ASP A 25 -39.67 8.72 -9.55
C ASP A 25 -38.62 9.07 -8.48
N PHE A 26 -37.39 8.63 -8.66
CA PHE A 26 -36.23 8.95 -7.80
C PHE A 26 -34.92 8.93 -8.58
N TYR A 27 -33.85 9.45 -7.97
CA TYR A 27 -32.50 9.46 -8.56
C TYR A 27 -31.48 8.90 -7.57
N PHE A 28 -30.58 8.04 -8.03
CA PHE A 28 -29.46 7.59 -7.24
C PHE A 28 -28.42 8.71 -7.13
N PRO A 29 -28.03 9.14 -5.92
CA PRO A 29 -26.97 10.12 -5.74
C PRO A 29 -25.59 9.51 -5.98
N ALA A 30 -24.59 10.34 -6.27
CA ALA A 30 -23.20 9.97 -6.15
C ALA A 30 -22.82 9.92 -4.66
N ILE A 31 -22.25 8.81 -4.18
CA ILE A 31 -22.04 8.54 -2.74
C ILE A 31 -20.54 8.56 -2.42
N ILE A 32 -20.19 9.19 -1.28
CA ILE A 32 -18.94 8.99 -0.55
C ILE A 32 -19.33 8.22 0.71
N LYS A 33 -18.70 7.07 0.93
CA LYS A 33 -18.93 6.27 2.13
C LYS A 33 -17.63 6.14 2.93
N GLN A 34 -17.75 6.30 4.27
CA GLN A 34 -16.69 6.07 5.24
C GLN A 34 -17.33 5.36 6.44
N GLY A 35 -17.23 4.03 6.51
CA GLY A 35 -17.97 3.25 7.49
C GLY A 35 -19.47 3.51 7.40
N GLU A 36 -20.09 3.95 8.50
CA GLU A 36 -21.51 4.32 8.57
C GLU A 36 -21.80 5.76 8.12
N VAL A 37 -20.78 6.60 7.93
CA VAL A 37 -20.94 7.97 7.44
C VAL A 37 -21.12 7.97 5.92
N VAL A 38 -22.21 8.56 5.46
CA VAL A 38 -22.55 8.66 4.04
C VAL A 38 -22.76 10.12 3.66
N VAL A 39 -22.02 10.59 2.66
CA VAL A 39 -22.26 11.88 2.01
C VAL A 39 -22.79 11.62 0.61
N SER A 40 -23.97 12.14 0.31
CA SER A 40 -24.63 11.96 -0.97
C SER A 40 -24.71 13.28 -1.75
N VAL A 41 -24.44 13.22 -3.06
CA VAL A 41 -24.51 14.35 -3.98
C VAL A 41 -25.50 14.03 -5.09
N SER A 42 -26.59 14.79 -5.18
CA SER A 42 -27.57 14.66 -6.23
C SER A 42 -27.72 15.97 -7.00
N THR A 43 -27.90 15.85 -8.31
CA THR A 43 -28.25 16.98 -9.21
C THR A 43 -29.68 16.88 -9.70
N GLY A 44 -30.53 16.10 -9.00
CA GLY A 44 -31.94 15.87 -9.39
C GLY A 44 -32.09 15.28 -10.81
N GLY A 45 -31.16 14.39 -11.18
CA GLY A 45 -31.13 13.78 -12.52
C GLY A 45 -30.66 14.71 -13.65
N SER A 46 -30.21 15.96 -13.33
CA SER A 46 -29.79 16.93 -14.35
C SER A 46 -28.40 16.66 -14.92
N SER A 47 -27.46 16.16 -14.13
CA SER A 47 -26.10 15.88 -14.60
C SER A 47 -25.38 14.88 -13.69
N PRO A 48 -25.34 13.61 -14.02
CA PRO A 48 -24.54 12.60 -13.28
C PRO A 48 -23.04 12.94 -13.26
N MET A 49 -22.51 13.52 -14.35
CA MET A 49 -21.11 13.96 -14.43
C MET A 49 -20.79 15.07 -13.44
N LEU A 50 -21.70 16.08 -13.30
CA LEU A 50 -21.53 17.13 -12.31
C LEU A 50 -21.59 16.58 -10.88
N ALA A 51 -22.54 15.70 -10.58
CA ALA A 51 -22.60 15.03 -9.28
C ALA A 51 -21.31 14.26 -8.96
N SER A 52 -20.73 13.55 -9.95
CA SER A 52 -19.48 12.83 -9.81
C SER A 52 -18.28 13.78 -9.61
N LYS A 53 -18.27 14.94 -10.28
CA LYS A 53 -17.22 15.95 -10.07
C LYS A 53 -17.31 16.56 -8.67
N ILE A 54 -18.49 17.00 -8.24
CA ILE A 54 -18.71 17.54 -6.89
C ILE A 54 -18.35 16.51 -5.82
N LYS A 55 -18.75 15.25 -6.00
CA LYS A 55 -18.32 14.13 -5.12
C LYS A 55 -16.81 14.09 -4.98
N ARG A 56 -16.06 14.20 -6.07
CA ARG A 56 -14.59 14.17 -6.06
C ARG A 56 -14.02 15.37 -5.30
N ASP A 57 -14.55 16.57 -5.55
CA ASP A 57 -14.10 17.79 -4.90
C ASP A 57 -14.38 17.74 -3.38
N ILE A 58 -15.56 17.25 -2.96
CA ILE A 58 -15.88 17.02 -1.55
C ILE A 58 -14.93 15.98 -0.93
N ARG A 59 -14.66 14.87 -1.62
CA ARG A 59 -13.78 13.81 -1.12
C ARG A 59 -12.36 14.31 -0.82
N GLN A 60 -11.86 15.29 -1.59
CA GLN A 60 -10.53 15.87 -1.36
C GLN A 60 -10.45 16.77 -0.12
N THR A 61 -11.59 17.30 0.34
CA THR A 61 -11.66 18.19 1.51
C THR A 61 -12.20 17.49 2.76
N LEU A 62 -12.85 16.34 2.59
CA LEU A 62 -13.43 15.59 3.69
C LEU A 62 -12.32 14.90 4.50
N ARG A 63 -12.40 14.98 5.84
CA ARG A 63 -11.55 14.14 6.72
C ARG A 63 -11.77 12.67 6.38
N THR A 64 -10.73 11.88 6.48
CA THR A 64 -10.74 10.47 6.10
C THR A 64 -11.21 9.54 7.23
N ASP A 65 -11.28 10.04 8.46
CA ASP A 65 -11.57 9.28 9.68
C ASP A 65 -12.99 9.44 10.25
N TYR A 66 -13.91 10.09 9.52
CA TYR A 66 -15.30 10.26 10.01
C TYR A 66 -16.00 8.94 10.30
N GLY A 67 -15.74 7.88 9.52
CA GLY A 67 -16.31 6.57 9.75
C GLY A 67 -15.90 5.98 11.10
N GLN A 68 -14.60 6.08 11.41
CA GLN A 68 -14.05 5.61 12.68
C GLN A 68 -14.56 6.46 13.88
N ILE A 69 -14.61 7.79 13.71
CA ILE A 69 -15.19 8.68 14.73
C ILE A 69 -16.63 8.30 14.99
N ALA A 70 -17.44 8.02 13.95
CA ALA A 70 -18.83 7.61 14.10
C ALA A 70 -18.97 6.28 14.85
N GLU A 71 -18.10 5.31 14.57
CA GLU A 71 -18.08 4.01 15.26
C GLU A 71 -17.72 4.17 16.75
N GLU A 72 -16.66 4.94 17.07
CA GLU A 72 -16.24 5.23 18.44
C GLU A 72 -17.34 5.98 19.22
N LEU A 73 -17.98 6.96 18.57
CA LEU A 73 -19.10 7.70 19.18
C LEU A 73 -20.32 6.80 19.40
N GLY A 74 -20.56 5.83 18.50
CA GLY A 74 -21.61 4.82 18.65
C GLY A 74 -21.42 3.95 19.89
N ALA A 75 -20.19 3.47 20.12
CA ALA A 75 -19.85 2.68 21.31
C ALA A 75 -20.02 3.50 22.61
N ILE A 76 -19.49 4.73 22.64
CA ILE A 76 -19.61 5.63 23.81
C ILE A 76 -21.08 6.03 24.08
N ARG A 77 -21.92 6.05 23.06
CA ARG A 77 -23.33 6.43 23.18
C ARG A 77 -24.09 5.55 24.16
N GLU A 78 -23.91 4.25 24.10
CA GLU A 78 -24.57 3.29 24.98
C GLU A 78 -24.17 3.50 26.45
N GLU A 79 -22.88 3.75 26.70
CA GLU A 79 -22.35 4.05 28.03
C GLU A 79 -22.97 5.34 28.60
N ILE A 80 -22.98 6.43 27.82
CA ILE A 80 -23.52 7.72 28.26
C ILE A 80 -25.04 7.61 28.55
N LEU A 81 -25.77 6.84 27.74
CA LEU A 81 -27.19 6.62 27.94
C LEU A 81 -27.50 5.86 29.24
N ALA A 82 -26.60 4.94 29.64
CA ALA A 82 -26.73 4.18 30.86
C ALA A 82 -26.34 4.98 32.12
N GLU A 83 -25.33 5.85 32.02
CA GLU A 83 -24.74 6.57 33.16
C GLU A 83 -25.46 7.89 33.49
N GLU A 84 -25.98 8.60 32.49
CA GLU A 84 -26.49 9.96 32.65
C GLU A 84 -28.01 10.03 32.33
N PRO A 85 -28.86 10.11 33.34
CA PRO A 85 -30.32 10.17 33.14
C PRO A 85 -30.80 11.51 32.60
N ASP A 86 -30.11 12.64 32.84
CA ASP A 86 -30.53 13.96 32.37
C ASP A 86 -30.21 14.17 30.89
N GLU A 87 -31.22 14.42 30.08
CA GLU A 87 -31.08 14.62 28.63
C GLU A 87 -30.15 15.79 28.26
N ARG A 88 -30.23 16.90 29.01
CA ARG A 88 -29.39 18.08 28.73
C ARG A 88 -27.93 17.83 29.09
N ALA A 89 -27.66 17.08 30.15
CA ALA A 89 -26.33 16.68 30.53
C ALA A 89 -25.72 15.71 29.50
N ARG A 90 -26.50 14.72 29.06
CA ARG A 90 -26.13 13.81 27.97
C ARG A 90 -25.74 14.57 26.71
N LYS A 91 -26.56 15.52 26.27
CA LYS A 91 -26.31 16.30 25.06
C LYS A 91 -25.03 17.13 25.17
N ARG A 92 -24.75 17.75 26.33
CA ARG A 92 -23.51 18.49 26.57
C ARG A 92 -22.29 17.56 26.57
N ARG A 93 -22.36 16.40 27.22
CA ARG A 93 -21.30 15.40 27.28
C ARG A 93 -20.97 14.88 25.85
N PHE A 94 -22.01 14.57 25.07
CA PHE A 94 -21.83 14.17 23.67
C PHE A 94 -21.18 15.27 22.82
N ALA A 95 -21.65 16.50 22.93
CA ALA A 95 -21.07 17.62 22.18
C ALA A 95 -19.59 17.82 22.49
N ALA A 96 -19.19 17.75 23.77
CA ALA A 96 -17.80 17.85 24.18
C ALA A 96 -16.92 16.71 23.62
N ILE A 97 -17.44 15.46 23.60
CA ILE A 97 -16.73 14.31 23.07
C ILE A 97 -16.59 14.43 21.54
N VAL A 98 -17.65 14.82 20.83
CA VAL A 98 -17.60 15.06 19.38
C VAL A 98 -16.56 16.11 19.06
N GLU A 99 -16.56 17.26 19.79
CA GLU A 99 -15.57 18.32 19.58
C GLU A 99 -14.13 17.84 19.80
N ALA A 100 -13.87 17.11 20.89
CA ALA A 100 -12.57 16.52 21.16
C ALA A 100 -12.10 15.58 20.05
N LYS A 101 -13.00 14.68 19.58
CA LYS A 101 -12.71 13.76 18.47
C LYS A 101 -12.50 14.48 17.15
N MET A 102 -13.22 15.56 16.92
CA MET A 102 -13.06 16.38 15.71
C MET A 102 -11.75 17.19 15.69
N GLN A 103 -11.19 17.49 16.86
CA GLN A 103 -9.87 18.14 16.99
C GLN A 103 -8.71 17.15 16.83
N GLU A 104 -8.90 15.88 17.18
CA GLU A 104 -7.90 14.82 17.00
C GLU A 104 -7.73 14.50 15.51
N GLN A 105 -6.59 14.86 14.92
CA GLN A 105 -6.28 14.48 13.54
C GLN A 105 -5.61 13.11 13.51
N ARG A 106 -6.19 12.18 12.74
CA ARG A 106 -5.66 10.81 12.56
C ARG A 106 -5.32 10.54 11.12
N ILE A 107 -4.21 9.85 10.88
CA ILE A 107 -3.76 9.38 9.56
C ILE A 107 -3.50 7.88 9.65
N ARG A 108 -4.21 7.10 8.85
CA ARG A 108 -4.09 5.64 8.77
C ARG A 108 -3.08 5.27 7.68
N ILE A 109 -2.06 4.52 8.06
CA ILE A 109 -0.97 4.13 7.15
C ILE A 109 -1.05 2.64 6.90
N GLY A 110 -1.43 2.27 5.67
CA GLY A 110 -1.53 0.90 5.22
C GLY A 110 -0.15 0.27 4.99
N THR A 111 -0.02 -0.97 5.40
CA THR A 111 1.18 -1.79 5.22
C THR A 111 0.85 -3.26 5.11
N ARG A 112 1.75 -4.05 4.53
CA ARG A 112 1.66 -5.51 4.54
C ARG A 112 2.03 -6.10 5.90
N GLY A 113 1.57 -7.33 6.17
CA GLY A 113 1.83 -8.03 7.44
C GLY A 113 3.27 -8.50 7.65
N SER A 114 4.19 -8.41 6.67
CA SER A 114 5.57 -8.87 6.83
C SER A 114 6.36 -7.96 7.79
N LYS A 115 7.29 -8.54 8.57
CA LYS A 115 8.14 -7.79 9.50
C LYS A 115 8.87 -6.61 8.83
N LEU A 116 9.42 -6.83 7.63
CA LEU A 116 10.11 -5.78 6.87
C LEU A 116 9.16 -4.63 6.49
N ALA A 117 7.95 -4.93 6.00
CA ALA A 117 6.98 -3.90 5.63
C ALA A 117 6.55 -3.07 6.85
N GLN A 118 6.37 -3.71 8.01
CA GLN A 118 6.02 -3.00 9.24
C GLN A 118 7.14 -2.09 9.72
N ILE A 119 8.42 -2.52 9.65
CA ILE A 119 9.59 -1.68 9.96
C ILE A 119 9.66 -0.47 9.00
N GLN A 120 9.45 -0.68 7.71
CA GLN A 120 9.43 0.41 6.73
C GLN A 120 8.34 1.43 7.05
N THR A 121 7.17 0.96 7.48
CA THR A 121 6.07 1.83 7.90
C THR A 121 6.40 2.59 9.18
N ASP A 122 7.05 1.95 10.16
CA ASP A 122 7.49 2.62 11.39
C ASP A 122 8.50 3.74 11.10
N MET A 123 9.41 3.53 10.14
CA MET A 123 10.35 4.57 9.69
C MET A 123 9.62 5.79 9.09
N VAL A 124 8.57 5.56 8.29
CA VAL A 124 7.74 6.64 7.72
C VAL A 124 6.99 7.38 8.84
N ILE A 125 6.37 6.65 9.77
CA ILE A 125 5.64 7.23 10.92
C ILE A 125 6.59 8.09 11.76
N GLU A 126 7.80 7.63 12.00
CA GLU A 126 8.80 8.37 12.78
C GLU A 126 9.15 9.71 12.09
N GLN A 127 9.34 9.73 10.78
CA GLN A 127 9.60 10.98 10.05
C GLN A 127 8.39 11.91 10.06
N LEU A 128 7.18 11.39 9.82
CA LEU A 128 5.95 12.18 9.86
C LEU A 128 5.71 12.80 11.23
N LYS A 129 5.94 12.08 12.33
CA LYS A 129 5.80 12.58 13.70
C LYS A 129 6.73 13.77 14.02
N LYS A 130 7.90 13.85 13.40
CA LYS A 130 8.82 14.99 13.58
C LYS A 130 8.23 16.29 13.01
N HIS A 131 7.44 16.20 11.93
CA HIS A 131 6.83 17.35 11.26
C HIS A 131 5.40 17.62 11.75
N TYR A 132 4.71 16.60 12.26
CA TYR A 132 3.31 16.64 12.68
C TYR A 132 3.14 15.98 14.05
N PRO A 133 3.66 16.56 15.14
CA PRO A 133 3.66 15.95 16.48
C PRO A 133 2.25 15.77 17.05
N ASP A 134 1.29 16.61 16.65
CA ASP A 134 -0.09 16.60 17.13
C ASP A 134 -1.01 15.64 16.34
N VAL A 135 -0.46 15.00 15.29
CA VAL A 135 -1.22 14.06 14.46
C VAL A 135 -1.01 12.62 14.97
N ARG A 136 -2.10 11.90 15.15
CA ARG A 136 -2.06 10.48 15.47
C ARG A 136 -1.90 9.65 14.19
N PHE A 137 -0.79 8.92 14.09
CA PHE A 137 -0.54 7.98 12.99
C PHE A 137 -0.87 6.56 13.45
N GLU A 138 -1.74 5.89 12.71
CA GLU A 138 -2.15 4.51 12.95
C GLU A 138 -1.66 3.59 11.83
N LYS A 139 -0.99 2.50 12.21
CA LYS A 139 -0.57 1.46 11.25
C LYS A 139 -1.72 0.48 11.04
N VAL A 140 -2.14 0.32 9.79
CA VAL A 140 -3.19 -0.61 9.35
C VAL A 140 -2.60 -1.74 8.53
N ILE A 141 -2.73 -2.97 9.01
CA ILE A 141 -2.25 -4.15 8.25
C ILE A 141 -3.31 -4.53 7.22
N VAL A 142 -2.96 -4.37 5.95
CA VAL A 142 -3.79 -4.79 4.82
C VAL A 142 -3.37 -6.19 4.39
N THR A 143 -4.29 -7.14 4.48
CA THR A 143 -4.03 -8.53 4.07
C THR A 143 -4.25 -8.67 2.57
N THR A 144 -3.18 -8.97 1.84
CA THR A 144 -3.27 -9.16 0.38
C THR A 144 -3.57 -10.61 0.00
N LYS A 145 -4.14 -10.82 -1.20
CA LYS A 145 -4.34 -12.18 -1.78
C LYS A 145 -3.03 -12.96 -1.86
N GLY A 146 -1.93 -12.27 -2.18
CA GLY A 146 -0.60 -12.85 -2.19
C GLY A 146 -0.09 -13.32 -0.82
N ASP A 147 -0.55 -12.70 0.27
CA ASP A 147 -0.21 -13.15 1.63
C ASP A 147 -1.04 -14.38 2.05
N LYS A 148 -2.24 -14.56 1.50
CA LYS A 148 -3.12 -15.73 1.76
C LYS A 148 -2.72 -16.97 0.94
N GLN A 149 -2.18 -16.79 -0.27
CA GLN A 149 -1.82 -17.88 -1.18
C GLN A 149 -0.32 -18.22 -1.11
N LYS A 150 0.17 -18.62 0.05
CA LYS A 150 1.59 -19.00 0.25
C LYS A 150 2.06 -20.19 -0.60
N GLU A 151 1.17 -20.96 -1.21
CA GLU A 151 1.48 -22.23 -1.88
C GLU A 151 1.11 -22.32 -3.37
N ALA A 152 0.27 -21.42 -3.91
CA ALA A 152 -0.10 -21.46 -5.32
C ALA A 152 0.93 -20.75 -6.23
N ALA A 153 1.18 -21.30 -7.41
CA ALA A 153 2.13 -20.74 -8.37
C ALA A 153 1.65 -19.35 -8.86
N ILE A 154 2.35 -18.28 -8.45
CA ILE A 154 2.08 -16.88 -8.86
C ILE A 154 2.22 -16.69 -10.39
N SER A 155 2.87 -17.62 -11.09
CA SER A 155 3.01 -17.60 -12.55
C SER A 155 1.68 -17.71 -13.32
N SER A 156 0.59 -18.14 -12.68
CA SER A 156 -0.75 -18.21 -13.27
C SER A 156 -1.60 -16.94 -13.03
N PHE A 157 -1.12 -15.98 -12.23
CA PHE A 157 -1.81 -14.75 -11.88
C PHE A 157 -0.85 -13.55 -12.00
N GLY A 158 -0.65 -13.03 -13.18
CA GLY A 158 -0.16 -11.70 -13.54
C GLY A 158 0.80 -10.95 -12.59
N GLY A 159 1.84 -11.59 -12.02
CA GLY A 159 2.97 -10.88 -11.45
C GLY A 159 2.79 -10.19 -10.07
N LYS A 160 3.78 -9.39 -9.66
CA LYS A 160 3.90 -8.70 -8.36
C LYS A 160 2.75 -7.71 -8.03
N ALA A 161 1.96 -7.28 -9.00
CA ALA A 161 0.79 -6.42 -8.81
C ALA A 161 -0.24 -6.99 -7.82
N VAL A 162 -0.26 -8.31 -7.62
CA VAL A 162 -1.14 -9.01 -6.67
C VAL A 162 -0.92 -8.61 -5.21
N PHE A 163 0.21 -7.98 -4.87
CA PHE A 163 0.50 -7.54 -3.50
C PHE A 163 0.19 -6.06 -3.23
N VAL A 164 -0.17 -5.30 -4.26
CA VAL A 164 -0.40 -3.85 -4.17
C VAL A 164 -1.86 -3.51 -4.40
N GLU A 165 -2.60 -4.33 -5.16
CA GLU A 165 -3.97 -4.06 -5.58
C GLU A 165 -4.91 -3.77 -4.41
N GLU A 166 -4.92 -4.59 -3.35
CA GLU A 166 -5.78 -4.39 -2.19
C GLU A 166 -5.39 -3.16 -1.37
N ILE A 167 -4.11 -2.79 -1.37
CA ILE A 167 -3.63 -1.56 -0.71
C ILE A 167 -4.08 -0.34 -1.51
N GLU A 168 -3.97 -0.37 -2.84
CA GLU A 168 -4.45 0.69 -3.73
C GLU A 168 -5.98 0.84 -3.64
N GLU A 169 -6.73 -0.26 -3.53
CA GLU A 169 -8.17 -0.23 -3.28
C GLU A 169 -8.49 0.44 -1.94
N ALA A 170 -7.79 0.08 -0.88
CA ALA A 170 -7.95 0.67 0.45
C ALA A 170 -7.62 2.18 0.48
N LEU A 171 -6.67 2.66 -0.35
CA LEU A 171 -6.43 4.08 -0.56
C LEU A 171 -7.59 4.75 -1.30
N LEU A 172 -8.09 4.12 -2.37
CA LEU A 172 -9.16 4.70 -3.19
C LEU A 172 -10.51 4.73 -2.51
N ASP A 173 -10.82 3.75 -1.69
CA ASP A 173 -12.07 3.71 -0.90
C ASP A 173 -11.98 4.52 0.41
N GLY A 174 -10.75 4.96 0.78
CA GLY A 174 -10.50 5.78 1.96
C GLY A 174 -10.49 4.97 3.26
N THR A 175 -10.20 3.67 3.22
CA THR A 175 -9.96 2.83 4.41
C THR A 175 -8.60 3.15 5.04
N ILE A 176 -7.61 3.52 4.22
CA ILE A 176 -6.31 4.04 4.61
C ILE A 176 -6.02 5.37 3.91
N ASP A 177 -5.12 6.16 4.46
CA ASP A 177 -4.78 7.51 4.00
C ASP A 177 -3.44 7.57 3.28
N LEU A 178 -2.50 6.76 3.72
CA LEU A 178 -1.18 6.56 3.14
C LEU A 178 -0.91 5.06 3.02
N ALA A 179 -0.06 4.68 2.07
CA ALA A 179 0.47 3.32 1.98
C ALA A 179 2.00 3.35 1.87
N VAL A 180 2.67 2.40 2.50
CA VAL A 180 4.13 2.31 2.49
C VAL A 180 4.57 1.07 1.73
N HIS A 181 5.47 1.28 0.76
CA HIS A 181 5.96 0.25 -0.15
C HIS A 181 7.48 0.25 -0.27
N SER A 182 8.05 -0.90 -0.60
CA SER A 182 9.34 -0.92 -1.28
C SER A 182 9.13 -0.47 -2.72
N ALA A 183 9.76 0.62 -3.15
CA ALA A 183 9.49 1.27 -4.44
C ALA A 183 9.65 0.32 -5.64
N LYS A 184 10.59 -0.62 -5.58
CA LYS A 184 10.82 -1.64 -6.61
C LYS A 184 9.67 -2.64 -6.81
N ASP A 185 8.74 -2.71 -5.85
CA ASP A 185 7.59 -3.62 -5.89
C ASP A 185 6.30 -2.92 -6.32
N MET A 186 6.35 -1.58 -6.53
CA MET A 186 5.21 -0.77 -6.97
C MET A 186 4.97 -0.89 -8.48
N PRO A 187 3.71 -0.85 -8.93
CA PRO A 187 3.39 -0.78 -10.35
C PRO A 187 3.90 0.51 -10.99
N ASN A 188 4.21 0.44 -12.28
CA ASN A 188 4.64 1.59 -13.07
C ASN A 188 3.87 1.62 -14.39
N PRO A 189 2.92 2.57 -14.59
CA PRO A 189 2.56 3.69 -13.70
C PRO A 189 1.75 3.26 -12.46
N CYS A 190 1.59 4.18 -11.50
CA CYS A 190 0.64 4.02 -10.40
C CYS A 190 -0.81 4.00 -10.92
N LYS A 191 -1.73 3.42 -10.16
CA LYS A 191 -3.16 3.39 -10.48
C LYS A 191 -3.74 4.81 -10.56
N LYS A 192 -4.67 5.03 -11.49
CA LYS A 192 -5.27 6.36 -11.70
C LYS A 192 -5.87 6.93 -10.42
N GLY A 193 -5.44 8.14 -10.07
CA GLY A 193 -5.85 8.86 -8.85
C GLY A 193 -4.93 8.63 -7.66
N LEU A 194 -3.96 7.72 -7.79
CA LEU A 194 -2.89 7.50 -6.82
C LEU A 194 -1.55 8.00 -7.37
N GLY A 195 -0.67 8.40 -6.45
CA GLY A 195 0.67 8.83 -6.80
C GLY A 195 1.67 8.58 -5.68
N ILE A 196 2.95 8.55 -6.02
CA ILE A 196 4.03 8.55 -5.04
C ILE A 196 4.05 9.95 -4.42
N ALA A 197 3.60 10.04 -3.17
CA ALA A 197 3.50 11.28 -2.41
C ALA A 197 4.84 11.70 -1.79
N GLY A 198 5.74 10.72 -1.56
CA GLY A 198 7.07 10.99 -1.02
C GLY A 198 7.90 9.72 -0.94
N VAL A 199 9.19 9.91 -0.71
CA VAL A 199 10.16 8.82 -0.52
C VAL A 199 11.10 9.16 0.64
N LEU A 200 11.53 8.14 1.38
CA LEU A 200 12.59 8.32 2.38
C LEU A 200 13.99 8.25 1.72
N PRO A 201 15.03 8.79 2.39
CA PRO A 201 16.42 8.66 1.93
C PRO A 201 16.75 7.22 1.54
N ARG A 202 17.43 7.07 0.40
CA ARG A 202 17.74 5.77 -0.17
C ARG A 202 18.71 5.00 0.70
N ALA A 203 18.39 3.76 1.03
CA ALA A 203 19.30 2.82 1.66
C ALA A 203 20.19 2.11 0.61
N CYS A 204 21.08 1.23 1.08
CA CYS A 204 22.00 0.48 0.21
C CYS A 204 21.26 -0.17 -0.96
N VAL A 205 21.78 0.07 -2.17
CA VAL A 205 21.17 -0.41 -3.43
C VAL A 205 21.63 -1.79 -3.83
N GLN A 206 22.74 -2.29 -3.25
CA GLN A 206 23.39 -3.52 -3.65
C GLN A 206 22.50 -4.75 -3.43
N ASP A 207 22.75 -5.77 -4.21
CA ASP A 207 22.34 -7.13 -3.91
C ASP A 207 23.41 -7.81 -3.06
N VAL A 208 23.00 -8.75 -2.21
CA VAL A 208 23.89 -9.48 -1.32
C VAL A 208 23.72 -10.97 -1.58
N LEU A 209 24.83 -11.63 -1.90
CA LEU A 209 24.93 -13.07 -1.95
C LEU A 209 25.19 -13.59 -0.54
N ILE A 210 24.29 -14.46 -0.05
CA ILE A 210 24.31 -14.96 1.33
C ILE A 210 24.47 -16.47 1.29
N TYR A 211 25.42 -17.00 2.06
CA TYR A 211 25.65 -18.44 2.20
C TYR A 211 26.11 -18.77 3.63
N ARG A 212 26.02 -20.06 3.99
CA ARG A 212 26.42 -20.52 5.33
C ARG A 212 27.93 -20.45 5.52
N VAL A 213 28.37 -20.07 6.72
CA VAL A 213 29.80 -20.16 7.10
C VAL A 213 30.30 -21.60 6.87
N GLY A 214 31.49 -21.71 6.31
CA GLY A 214 32.10 -22.99 5.93
C GLY A 214 31.66 -23.53 4.56
N THR A 215 30.75 -22.88 3.85
CA THR A 215 30.41 -23.23 2.47
C THR A 215 31.37 -22.49 1.52
N ASP A 216 32.22 -23.23 0.82
CA ASP A 216 33.05 -22.64 -0.25
C ASP A 216 32.33 -22.80 -1.60
N ILE A 217 31.55 -21.77 -1.96
CA ILE A 217 30.79 -21.75 -3.22
C ILE A 217 31.69 -21.59 -4.45
N ARG A 218 32.94 -21.09 -4.29
CA ARG A 218 33.84 -20.81 -5.40
C ARG A 218 34.61 -22.04 -5.85
N SER A 219 34.85 -23.00 -4.94
CA SER A 219 35.56 -24.25 -5.25
C SER A 219 34.65 -25.35 -5.78
N LYS A 220 33.32 -25.15 -5.77
CA LYS A 220 32.34 -26.11 -6.27
C LYS A 220 32.26 -26.09 -7.80
N ASP A 221 32.22 -27.26 -8.43
CA ASP A 221 31.92 -27.41 -9.86
C ASP A 221 30.53 -26.84 -10.22
N THR A 222 29.57 -27.01 -9.31
CA THR A 222 28.24 -26.40 -9.37
C THR A 222 27.76 -26.05 -7.98
N PHE A 223 26.94 -24.99 -7.83
CA PHE A 223 26.26 -24.66 -6.59
C PHE A 223 24.88 -24.03 -6.85
N THR A 224 23.96 -24.27 -5.92
CA THR A 224 22.58 -23.80 -6.06
C THR A 224 22.39 -22.41 -5.48
N VAL A 225 21.75 -21.49 -6.26
CA VAL A 225 21.43 -20.12 -5.84
C VAL A 225 19.93 -19.90 -5.84
N GLY A 226 19.37 -19.65 -4.65
CA GLY A 226 17.96 -19.36 -4.48
C GLY A 226 17.62 -17.91 -4.87
N THR A 227 16.80 -17.72 -5.90
CA THR A 227 16.23 -16.42 -6.28
C THR A 227 14.95 -16.58 -7.11
N GLY A 228 13.94 -15.73 -6.88
CA GLY A 228 12.75 -15.62 -7.73
C GLY A 228 12.84 -14.48 -8.75
N SER A 229 13.96 -13.73 -8.81
CA SER A 229 14.13 -12.58 -9.71
C SER A 229 14.84 -13.00 -10.99
N LEU A 230 14.20 -12.75 -12.15
CA LEU A 230 14.80 -12.99 -13.46
C LEU A 230 16.08 -12.18 -13.64
N ARG A 231 16.05 -10.89 -13.29
CA ARG A 231 17.22 -10.01 -13.31
C ARG A 231 18.42 -10.63 -12.58
N ARG A 232 18.21 -11.13 -11.35
CA ARG A 232 19.28 -11.77 -10.57
C ARG A 232 19.74 -13.08 -11.19
N ARG A 233 18.82 -13.87 -11.75
CA ARG A 233 19.17 -15.12 -12.43
C ARG A 233 20.11 -14.89 -13.62
N CYS A 234 19.82 -13.89 -14.42
CA CYS A 234 20.67 -13.57 -15.59
C CYS A 234 22.05 -13.11 -15.15
N GLN A 235 22.13 -12.13 -14.26
CA GLN A 235 23.40 -11.51 -13.87
C GLN A 235 24.26 -12.44 -13.00
N ILE A 236 23.66 -13.26 -12.10
CA ILE A 236 24.46 -14.18 -11.28
C ILE A 236 25.12 -15.27 -12.11
N LYS A 237 24.51 -15.71 -13.21
CA LYS A 237 25.10 -16.67 -14.14
C LYS A 237 26.27 -16.11 -14.92
N GLU A 238 26.29 -14.81 -15.13
CA GLU A 238 27.44 -14.12 -15.76
C GLU A 238 28.59 -14.01 -14.77
N LEU A 239 28.35 -13.70 -13.51
CA LEU A 239 29.33 -13.63 -12.44
C LEU A 239 29.87 -15.02 -12.03
N TYR A 240 28.97 -16.00 -11.96
CA TYR A 240 29.24 -17.37 -11.54
C TYR A 240 28.61 -18.35 -12.55
N PRO A 241 29.28 -18.69 -13.65
CA PRO A 241 28.75 -19.57 -14.70
C PRO A 241 28.30 -20.95 -14.15
N GLN A 242 28.94 -21.42 -13.06
CA GLN A 242 28.63 -22.67 -12.38
C GLN A 242 27.38 -22.56 -11.45
N ALA A 243 26.78 -21.38 -11.28
CA ALA A 243 25.59 -21.22 -10.42
C ALA A 243 24.35 -21.82 -11.07
N GLU A 244 23.64 -22.67 -10.36
CA GLU A 244 22.33 -23.21 -10.73
C GLU A 244 21.24 -22.44 -10.00
N CYS A 245 20.46 -21.63 -10.73
CA CYS A 245 19.42 -20.80 -10.14
C CYS A 245 18.16 -21.63 -9.87
N MET A 246 17.72 -21.63 -8.62
CA MET A 246 16.49 -22.26 -8.18
C MET A 246 15.46 -21.23 -7.67
N GLU A 247 14.18 -21.51 -7.82
CA GLU A 247 13.09 -20.65 -7.35
C GLU A 247 13.12 -20.51 -5.83
N LEU A 248 13.18 -19.27 -5.31
CA LEU A 248 13.14 -18.95 -3.88
C LEU A 248 12.00 -18.00 -3.57
N ARG A 249 11.03 -18.45 -2.79
CA ARG A 249 9.86 -17.69 -2.36
C ARG A 249 9.78 -17.52 -0.85
N GLY A 250 8.99 -16.55 -0.43
CA GLY A 250 8.75 -16.18 0.95
C GLY A 250 9.27 -14.78 1.28
N ASN A 251 9.02 -14.32 2.50
CA ASN A 251 9.62 -13.09 3.03
C ASN A 251 11.12 -13.31 3.33
N VAL A 252 11.84 -12.24 3.67
CA VAL A 252 13.30 -12.30 3.91
C VAL A 252 13.65 -13.34 4.96
N THR A 253 12.95 -13.36 6.09
CA THR A 253 13.24 -14.30 7.19
C THR A 253 12.98 -15.76 6.78
N THR A 254 11.91 -16.02 6.03
CA THR A 254 11.63 -17.35 5.48
C THR A 254 12.71 -17.79 4.49
N ARG A 255 13.22 -16.88 3.65
CA ARG A 255 14.29 -17.19 2.69
C ARG A 255 15.61 -17.51 3.38
N ILE A 256 15.96 -16.76 4.41
CA ILE A 256 17.13 -17.04 5.25
C ILE A 256 16.99 -18.42 5.93
N GLN A 257 15.81 -18.73 6.46
CA GLN A 257 15.58 -20.04 7.07
C GLN A 257 15.76 -21.18 6.06
N LYS A 258 15.25 -21.05 4.84
CA LYS A 258 15.45 -22.04 3.78
C LYS A 258 16.94 -22.25 3.42
N LEU A 259 17.75 -21.17 3.49
CA LEU A 259 19.20 -21.28 3.34
C LEU A 259 19.83 -22.08 4.49
N ARG A 260 19.42 -21.80 5.73
CA ARG A 260 19.88 -22.54 6.92
C ARG A 260 19.51 -24.02 6.87
N ASP A 261 18.30 -24.32 6.38
CA ASP A 261 17.80 -25.70 6.19
C ASP A 261 18.55 -26.45 5.07
N GLY A 262 19.48 -25.79 4.37
CA GLY A 262 20.31 -26.41 3.34
C GLY A 262 19.62 -26.63 1.98
N LEU A 263 18.45 -25.99 1.75
CA LEU A 263 17.74 -26.08 0.47
C LEU A 263 18.47 -25.39 -0.68
N TYR A 264 19.42 -24.52 -0.36
CA TYR A 264 20.28 -23.78 -1.30
C TYR A 264 21.69 -23.68 -0.73
N ASP A 265 22.68 -23.60 -1.60
CA ASP A 265 24.06 -23.26 -1.19
C ASP A 265 24.20 -21.79 -0.88
N ALA A 266 23.52 -20.93 -1.67
CA ALA A 266 23.47 -19.50 -1.49
C ALA A 266 22.09 -18.94 -1.86
N ILE A 267 21.78 -17.73 -1.40
CA ILE A 267 20.60 -16.96 -1.82
C ILE A 267 21.00 -15.52 -2.14
N ILE A 268 20.19 -14.81 -2.96
CA ILE A 268 20.44 -13.39 -3.25
C ILE A 268 19.28 -12.55 -2.71
N LEU A 269 19.62 -11.58 -1.87
CA LEU A 269 18.67 -10.62 -1.29
C LEU A 269 19.14 -9.18 -1.52
N ALA A 270 18.24 -8.19 -1.36
CA ALA A 270 18.63 -6.78 -1.38
C ALA A 270 19.19 -6.36 -0.02
N ALA A 271 20.33 -5.69 0.01
CA ALA A 271 21.02 -5.19 1.20
C ALA A 271 20.07 -4.40 2.12
N ALA A 272 19.36 -3.41 1.58
CA ALA A 272 18.41 -2.60 2.36
C ALA A 272 17.37 -3.40 3.14
N GLY A 273 16.94 -4.57 2.65
CA GLY A 273 16.00 -5.43 3.34
C GLY A 273 16.64 -6.14 4.54
N ILE A 274 17.89 -6.55 4.40
CA ILE A 274 18.69 -7.24 5.42
C ILE A 274 19.04 -6.27 6.54
N GLU A 275 19.54 -5.09 6.19
CA GLU A 275 19.95 -4.02 7.11
C GLU A 275 18.76 -3.52 7.93
N ARG A 276 17.59 -3.27 7.30
CA ARG A 276 16.38 -2.86 8.01
C ARG A 276 15.85 -3.90 8.98
N LEU A 277 16.12 -5.18 8.73
CA LEU A 277 15.76 -6.27 9.65
C LEU A 277 16.81 -6.49 10.74
N GLY A 278 18.01 -5.89 10.63
CA GLY A 278 19.12 -6.06 11.57
C GLY A 278 19.73 -7.46 11.55
N ILE A 279 19.74 -8.11 10.38
CA ILE A 279 20.22 -9.49 10.20
C ILE A 279 21.49 -9.59 9.34
N GLU A 280 22.14 -8.46 9.08
CA GLU A 280 23.36 -8.38 8.23
C GLU A 280 24.63 -8.90 8.93
N LYS A 281 24.55 -9.32 10.18
CA LYS A 281 25.68 -9.76 11.02
C LYS A 281 25.40 -11.05 11.78
N GLU A 282 24.53 -11.91 11.24
CA GLU A 282 24.28 -13.22 11.87
C GLU A 282 25.50 -14.13 11.71
N PRO A 283 26.02 -14.72 12.81
CA PRO A 283 27.35 -15.33 12.85
C PRO A 283 27.47 -16.65 12.05
N ASP A 284 26.35 -17.26 11.72
CA ASP A 284 26.25 -18.49 10.93
C ASP A 284 26.22 -18.25 9.40
N LEU A 285 26.16 -16.98 8.97
CA LEU A 285 26.03 -16.61 7.59
C LEU A 285 27.16 -15.66 7.14
N VAL A 286 27.54 -15.78 5.88
CA VAL A 286 28.42 -14.86 5.16
C VAL A 286 27.57 -13.97 4.27
N TYR A 287 27.83 -12.66 4.29
CA TYR A 287 27.15 -11.65 3.49
C TYR A 287 28.13 -11.00 2.54
N GLU A 288 28.07 -11.37 1.27
CA GLU A 288 28.89 -10.82 0.20
C GLU A 288 28.09 -9.76 -0.57
N TYR A 289 28.40 -8.49 -0.34
CA TYR A 289 27.80 -7.36 -1.06
C TYR A 289 28.36 -7.32 -2.49
N LEU A 290 27.49 -7.48 -3.46
CA LEU A 290 27.87 -7.50 -4.86
C LEU A 290 28.03 -6.08 -5.39
N ASP A 291 29.10 -5.83 -6.13
CA ASP A 291 29.35 -4.54 -6.75
C ASP A 291 28.21 -4.18 -7.73
N VAL A 292 27.83 -2.90 -7.77
CA VAL A 292 26.71 -2.43 -8.62
C VAL A 292 27.02 -2.53 -10.11
N ASP A 293 28.30 -2.46 -10.49
CA ASP A 293 28.73 -2.63 -11.88
C ASP A 293 28.69 -4.11 -12.31
N ALA A 294 28.81 -5.02 -11.35
CA ALA A 294 28.73 -6.46 -11.58
C ALA A 294 27.30 -7.01 -11.44
N MET A 295 26.49 -6.42 -10.57
CA MET A 295 25.10 -6.80 -10.31
C MET A 295 24.24 -5.54 -10.29
N LEU A 296 23.75 -5.11 -11.45
CA LEU A 296 22.88 -3.93 -11.58
C LEU A 296 21.61 -4.08 -10.73
N PRO A 297 21.34 -3.16 -9.78
CA PRO A 297 20.17 -3.23 -8.91
C PRO A 297 18.84 -3.09 -9.67
N ALA A 298 17.74 -3.51 -9.03
CA ALA A 298 16.42 -3.23 -9.57
C ALA A 298 16.08 -1.74 -9.44
N ALA A 299 15.31 -1.21 -10.38
CA ALA A 299 14.80 0.16 -10.29
C ALA A 299 14.01 0.36 -8.98
N GLY A 300 14.33 1.42 -8.26
CA GLY A 300 13.74 1.72 -6.93
C GLY A 300 14.27 0.83 -5.79
N GLN A 301 15.32 0.02 -6.01
CA GLN A 301 15.91 -0.78 -4.93
C GLN A 301 16.52 0.14 -3.85
N GLY A 302 16.28 -0.20 -2.58
CA GLY A 302 16.70 0.60 -1.42
C GLY A 302 15.71 1.71 -1.02
N ILE A 303 14.74 2.06 -1.86
CA ILE A 303 13.80 3.17 -1.63
C ILE A 303 12.53 2.68 -0.95
N ILE A 304 12.12 3.42 0.10
CA ILE A 304 10.79 3.33 0.70
C ILE A 304 9.95 4.43 0.05
N ALA A 305 8.84 4.05 -0.57
CA ALA A 305 7.91 4.98 -1.20
C ALA A 305 6.59 5.04 -0.40
N ILE A 306 6.02 6.24 -0.37
CA ILE A 306 4.73 6.53 0.26
C ILE A 306 3.75 6.85 -0.86
N GLU A 307 2.69 6.06 -0.95
CA GLU A 307 1.61 6.23 -1.93
C GLU A 307 0.38 6.81 -1.26
N ALA A 308 -0.33 7.69 -1.96
CA ALA A 308 -1.57 8.29 -1.48
C ALA A 308 -2.45 8.77 -2.65
N CYS A 309 -3.71 9.10 -2.34
CA CYS A 309 -4.60 9.78 -3.28
C CYS A 309 -4.09 11.19 -3.57
N GLU A 310 -3.89 11.50 -4.85
CA GLU A 310 -3.37 12.80 -5.29
C GLU A 310 -4.25 13.96 -4.81
N GLY A 311 -3.61 15.06 -4.41
CA GLY A 311 -4.28 16.30 -3.98
C GLY A 311 -4.87 16.29 -2.57
N THR A 312 -4.81 15.14 -1.85
CA THR A 312 -5.31 15.03 -0.48
C THR A 312 -4.35 15.64 0.55
N LEU A 313 -4.84 15.89 1.76
CA LEU A 313 -3.99 16.35 2.86
C LEU A 313 -2.88 15.32 3.20
N PRO A 314 -3.17 13.99 3.36
CA PRO A 314 -2.14 12.99 3.57
C PRO A 314 -1.06 13.00 2.48
N TYR A 315 -1.43 13.19 1.21
CA TYR A 315 -0.48 13.30 0.10
C TYR A 315 0.51 14.45 0.34
N ARG A 316 0.00 15.66 0.68
CA ARG A 316 0.84 16.83 0.98
C ARG A 316 1.71 16.62 2.22
N MET A 317 1.19 15.94 3.25
CA MET A 317 1.96 15.61 4.44
C MET A 317 3.15 14.70 4.10
N ALA A 318 2.94 13.69 3.27
CA ALA A 318 4.02 12.81 2.81
C ALA A 318 5.07 13.55 1.98
N GLN A 319 4.67 14.54 1.18
CA GLN A 319 5.60 15.38 0.42
C GLN A 319 6.58 16.13 1.31
N THR A 320 6.18 16.57 2.52
CA THR A 320 7.07 17.32 3.42
C THR A 320 8.25 16.51 3.96
N ILE A 321 8.15 15.19 3.95
CA ILE A 321 9.23 14.29 4.36
C ILE A 321 9.94 13.62 3.20
N SER A 322 9.61 14.00 1.96
CA SER A 322 10.22 13.41 0.76
C SER A 322 11.68 13.87 0.61
N ASP A 323 12.57 12.90 0.41
CA ASP A 323 13.97 13.14 0.07
C ASP A 323 14.09 13.47 -1.42
N THR A 324 14.51 14.69 -1.73
CA THR A 324 14.52 15.25 -3.09
C THR A 324 15.47 14.47 -4.03
N GLU A 325 16.63 14.06 -3.54
CA GLU A 325 17.62 13.33 -4.33
C GLU A 325 17.11 11.92 -4.67
N THR A 326 16.62 11.22 -3.67
CA THR A 326 16.00 9.88 -3.83
C THR A 326 14.79 9.93 -4.77
N GLU A 327 13.96 10.99 -4.67
CA GLU A 327 12.80 11.15 -5.55
C GLU A 327 13.23 11.35 -7.01
N ALA A 328 14.26 12.17 -7.25
CA ALA A 328 14.79 12.37 -8.60
C ALA A 328 15.35 11.08 -9.19
N CYS A 329 16.11 10.31 -8.40
CA CYS A 329 16.62 8.99 -8.80
C CYS A 329 15.48 8.03 -9.13
N LEU A 330 14.47 7.92 -8.24
CA LEU A 330 13.33 7.02 -8.47
C LEU A 330 12.56 7.38 -9.74
N ARG A 331 12.37 8.68 -9.98
CA ARG A 331 11.69 9.17 -11.19
C ARG A 331 12.46 8.80 -12.45
N ALA A 332 13.77 8.97 -12.46
CA ALA A 332 14.63 8.60 -13.58
C ALA A 332 14.61 7.09 -13.85
N GLU A 333 14.81 6.27 -12.80
CA GLU A 333 14.82 4.82 -12.91
C GLU A 333 13.47 4.28 -13.40
N ARG A 334 12.34 4.81 -12.89
CA ARG A 334 10.99 4.43 -13.36
C ARG A 334 10.72 4.86 -14.80
N ALA A 335 11.28 5.99 -15.25
CA ALA A 335 11.16 6.43 -16.63
C ALA A 335 11.86 5.44 -17.58
N VAL A 336 13.09 5.01 -17.25
CA VAL A 336 13.83 3.99 -18.03
C VAL A 336 13.02 2.70 -18.15
N VAL A 337 12.52 2.17 -17.02
CA VAL A 337 11.71 0.94 -17.00
C VAL A 337 10.46 1.07 -17.89
N ARG A 338 9.82 2.24 -17.87
CA ARG A 338 8.62 2.50 -18.71
C ARG A 338 8.97 2.53 -20.19
N GLU A 339 10.06 3.22 -20.57
CA GLU A 339 10.48 3.31 -21.99
C GLU A 339 10.96 1.96 -22.55
N MET A 340 11.50 1.09 -21.68
CA MET A 340 11.90 -0.27 -22.07
C MET A 340 10.71 -1.23 -22.11
N GLU A 341 9.49 -0.79 -21.78
CA GLU A 341 8.31 -1.65 -21.60
C GLU A 341 8.58 -2.82 -20.62
N ALA A 342 9.58 -2.65 -19.75
CA ALA A 342 10.02 -3.65 -18.79
C ALA A 342 9.01 -3.74 -17.64
N GLY A 343 8.45 -4.91 -17.42
CA GLY A 343 7.57 -5.19 -16.29
C GLY A 343 8.35 -5.39 -14.98
N CYS A 344 7.66 -5.54 -13.87
CA CYS A 344 8.28 -5.83 -12.57
C CYS A 344 9.03 -7.18 -12.50
N HIS A 345 9.07 -7.94 -13.57
CA HIS A 345 9.72 -9.26 -13.70
C HIS A 345 11.05 -9.22 -14.47
N GLU A 346 11.37 -8.10 -15.11
CA GLU A 346 12.57 -7.94 -15.96
C GLU A 346 13.69 -7.19 -15.24
#